data_8936b53ce6d7faf2642efd593840abd7
#
_entry.id   8936b53ce6d7faf2642efd593840abd7
#
_cell.length_a   1.000
_cell.length_b   1.000
_cell.length_c   1.000
_cell.angle_alpha   90.00
_cell.angle_beta   90.00
_cell.angle_gamma   90.00
#
_symmetry.space_group_name_H-M   'P 1'
#
loop_
_entity.id
_entity.type
_entity.pdbx_description
1 polymer ?
#
loop_
_entity_poly.entity_id
_entity_poly.type
_entity_poly.pdbx_seq_one_letter_code
_entity_poly.pdbx_strand_id
1 'polypeptide(L)'
;ARNIIITSAGDDRGDTFTITGTDETGAAQTEAITGANAGVATGTSYFTTITQIACSGATTGDVEAGTGTSVAAKVTDNRVRLRGLQYAGNSTGGVIEARNSSATGSVLYKFDSGAVAEVVYPTIPDDGIVFSAGVYFVYTQTAVVSLTAFYEG
;
A
#
# COMPACT_ATOMS: atom_id res chain seq x y z
N ALA A 1 -5.71 4.24 -1.27
CA ALA A 1 -6.03 2.84 -0.94
C ALA A 1 -5.15 2.35 0.21
N ARG A 2 -5.62 1.38 0.97
CA ARG A 2 -4.92 0.80 2.13
C ARG A 2 -5.00 -0.72 2.10
N ASN A 3 -3.95 -1.38 2.61
CA ASN A 3 -4.02 -2.82 2.83
C ASN A 3 -4.92 -3.13 4.03
N ILE A 4 -5.46 -4.34 4.07
CA ILE A 4 -6.37 -4.81 5.12
C ILE A 4 -5.62 -5.73 6.07
N ILE A 5 -5.97 -5.66 7.34
CA ILE A 5 -5.51 -6.59 8.39
C ILE A 5 -6.71 -7.29 9.00
N ILE A 6 -6.52 -8.56 9.34
CA ILE A 6 -7.47 -9.37 10.12
C ILE A 6 -6.77 -9.75 11.42
N THR A 7 -7.39 -9.38 12.54
CA THR A 7 -6.89 -9.73 13.88
C THR A 7 -7.78 -10.80 14.47
N SER A 8 -7.21 -11.95 14.80
CA SER A 8 -7.91 -13.09 15.40
C SER A 8 -7.55 -13.20 16.88
N ALA A 9 -8.56 -13.37 17.76
CA ALA A 9 -8.34 -13.62 19.17
C ALA A 9 -8.02 -15.10 19.45
N GLY A 10 -8.41 -16.01 18.56
CA GLY A 10 -8.17 -17.45 18.62
C GLY A 10 -7.37 -18.00 17.45
N ASP A 11 -7.41 -19.31 17.25
CA ASP A 11 -6.74 -19.97 16.13
C ASP A 11 -7.66 -20.09 14.91
N ASP A 12 -7.54 -19.14 14.01
CA ASP A 12 -8.32 -19.07 12.75
C ASP A 12 -7.46 -19.39 11.51
N ARG A 13 -6.32 -20.07 11.67
CA ARG A 13 -5.45 -20.48 10.55
C ARG A 13 -6.13 -21.42 9.54
N GLY A 14 -7.21 -22.07 9.94
CA GLY A 14 -8.05 -22.92 9.07
C GLY A 14 -9.06 -22.12 8.23
N ASP A 15 -9.26 -20.85 8.56
CA ASP A 15 -10.24 -20.00 7.91
C ASP A 15 -9.63 -19.02 6.93
N THR A 16 -10.39 -18.67 5.92
CA THR A 16 -10.03 -17.67 4.92
C THR A 16 -11.04 -16.54 4.94
N PHE A 17 -10.52 -15.32 5.07
CA PHE A 17 -11.28 -14.09 4.99
C PHE A 17 -11.18 -13.51 3.59
N THR A 18 -12.29 -13.52 2.86
CA THR A 18 -12.38 -12.96 1.50
C THR A 18 -12.84 -11.52 1.58
N ILE A 19 -11.96 -10.61 1.21
CA ILE A 19 -12.21 -9.17 1.15
C ILE A 19 -12.63 -8.82 -0.28
N THR A 20 -13.75 -8.15 -0.45
CA THR A 20 -14.24 -7.67 -1.76
C THR A 20 -14.42 -6.17 -1.72
N GLY A 21 -13.99 -5.48 -2.77
CA GLY A 21 -14.08 -4.02 -2.85
C GLY A 21 -13.52 -3.46 -4.14
N THR A 22 -12.97 -2.25 -4.08
CA THR A 22 -12.30 -1.60 -5.22
C THR A 22 -10.87 -1.22 -4.87
N ASP A 23 -9.98 -1.28 -5.86
CA ASP A 23 -8.59 -0.85 -5.75
C ASP A 23 -8.43 0.68 -5.81
N GLU A 24 -7.20 1.17 -5.91
CA GLU A 24 -6.84 2.59 -6.03
C GLU A 24 -7.27 3.24 -7.35
N THR A 25 -7.68 2.44 -8.34
CA THR A 25 -8.20 2.92 -9.63
C THR A 25 -9.73 2.93 -9.68
N GLY A 26 -10.39 2.29 -8.68
CA GLY A 26 -11.83 2.06 -8.67
C GLY A 26 -12.24 0.74 -9.34
N ALA A 27 -11.29 -0.07 -9.79
CA ALA A 27 -11.57 -1.39 -10.36
C ALA A 27 -11.95 -2.39 -9.26
N ALA A 28 -12.83 -3.33 -9.59
CA ALA A 28 -13.23 -4.39 -8.66
C ALA A 28 -12.02 -5.25 -8.28
N GLN A 29 -11.88 -5.52 -6.98
CA GLN A 29 -10.77 -6.28 -6.43
C GLN A 29 -11.25 -7.24 -5.34
N THR A 30 -10.61 -8.40 -5.27
CA THR A 30 -10.85 -9.39 -4.22
C THR A 30 -9.51 -9.92 -3.73
N GLU A 31 -9.39 -10.10 -2.40
CA GLU A 31 -8.23 -10.71 -1.75
C GLU A 31 -8.67 -11.75 -0.74
N ALA A 32 -7.95 -12.86 -0.67
CA ALA A 32 -8.12 -13.90 0.33
C ALA A 32 -7.00 -13.80 1.37
N ILE A 33 -7.35 -13.58 2.64
CA ILE A 33 -6.41 -13.49 3.75
C ILE A 33 -6.65 -14.71 4.66
N THR A 34 -5.64 -15.55 4.84
CA THR A 34 -5.70 -16.65 5.83
C THR A 34 -5.63 -16.07 7.23
N GLY A 35 -6.50 -16.53 8.12
CA GLY A 35 -6.53 -16.10 9.51
C GLY A 35 -5.25 -16.42 10.27
N ALA A 36 -5.09 -15.84 11.44
CA ALA A 36 -3.94 -16.03 12.32
C ALA A 36 -4.30 -16.86 13.54
N ASN A 37 -3.29 -17.29 14.29
CA ASN A 37 -3.46 -17.88 15.62
C ASN A 37 -3.19 -16.80 16.67
N ALA A 38 -4.23 -16.28 17.30
CA ALA A 38 -4.16 -15.21 18.30
C ALA A 38 -3.22 -14.07 17.86
N GLY A 39 -3.48 -13.50 16.65
CA GLY A 39 -2.58 -12.55 16.04
C GLY A 39 -3.16 -11.83 14.83
N VAL A 40 -2.29 -11.17 14.06
CA VAL A 40 -2.66 -10.35 12.90
C VAL A 40 -2.21 -11.02 11.61
N ALA A 41 -3.15 -11.19 10.67
CA ALA A 41 -2.88 -11.51 9.28
C ALA A 41 -2.98 -10.23 8.44
N THR A 42 -2.00 -10.01 7.56
CA THR A 42 -1.89 -8.77 6.77
C THR A 42 -2.08 -9.09 5.29
N GLY A 43 -3.03 -8.40 4.67
CA GLY A 43 -3.24 -8.44 3.22
C GLY A 43 -2.18 -7.65 2.46
N THR A 44 -2.03 -8.00 1.20
CA THR A 44 -1.06 -7.43 0.26
C THR A 44 -1.70 -6.51 -0.79
N SER A 45 -3.01 -6.62 -0.98
CA SER A 45 -3.78 -5.78 -1.89
C SER A 45 -4.21 -4.47 -1.20
N TYR A 46 -4.44 -3.44 -2.02
CA TYR A 46 -4.81 -2.11 -1.53
C TYR A 46 -6.23 -1.77 -1.93
N PHE A 47 -7.08 -1.48 -0.94
CA PHE A 47 -8.49 -1.18 -1.15
C PHE A 47 -8.80 0.29 -0.89
N THR A 48 -9.56 0.91 -1.78
CA THR A 48 -10.17 2.23 -1.60
C THR A 48 -11.52 2.11 -0.93
N THR A 49 -12.30 1.10 -1.33
CA THR A 49 -13.59 0.76 -0.69
C THR A 49 -13.63 -0.73 -0.40
N ILE A 50 -14.34 -1.11 0.66
CA ILE A 50 -14.66 -2.49 0.98
C ILE A 50 -16.18 -2.62 0.97
N THR A 51 -16.69 -3.58 0.22
CA THR A 51 -18.11 -3.87 0.14
C THR A 51 -18.51 -5.11 0.94
N GLN A 52 -17.56 -6.04 1.14
CA GLN A 52 -17.80 -7.25 1.90
C GLN A 52 -16.50 -7.82 2.48
N ILE A 53 -16.63 -8.44 3.65
CA ILE A 53 -15.65 -9.36 4.23
C ILE A 53 -16.42 -10.63 4.58
N ALA A 54 -16.06 -11.76 3.95
CA ALA A 54 -16.67 -13.05 4.20
C ALA A 54 -15.66 -14.03 4.81
N CYS A 55 -16.05 -14.75 5.84
CA CYS A 55 -15.24 -15.82 6.43
C CYS A 55 -15.68 -17.17 5.88
N SER A 56 -14.75 -18.09 5.65
CA SER A 56 -15.03 -19.42 5.09
C SER A 56 -15.65 -20.38 6.10
N GLY A 57 -15.48 -20.16 7.40
CA GLY A 57 -15.94 -21.01 8.48
C GLY A 57 -16.34 -20.25 9.74
N ALA A 58 -16.53 -20.98 10.82
CA ALA A 58 -16.79 -20.40 12.14
C ALA A 58 -15.45 -20.05 12.83
N THR A 59 -15.31 -18.80 13.21
CA THR A 59 -14.09 -18.30 13.87
C THR A 59 -13.96 -18.79 15.30
N THR A 60 -12.72 -18.89 15.77
CA THR A 60 -12.40 -19.23 17.16
C THR A 60 -12.16 -17.95 17.98
N GLY A 61 -13.23 -17.43 18.58
CA GLY A 61 -13.21 -16.16 19.32
C GLY A 61 -13.50 -14.95 18.42
N ASP A 62 -13.19 -13.78 18.94
CA ASP A 62 -13.47 -12.52 18.24
C ASP A 62 -12.50 -12.30 17.09
N VAL A 63 -13.03 -11.78 15.98
CA VAL A 63 -12.24 -11.37 14.81
C VAL A 63 -12.55 -9.91 14.47
N GLU A 64 -11.49 -9.13 14.30
CA GLU A 64 -11.58 -7.74 13.91
C GLU A 64 -10.93 -7.52 12.53
N ALA A 65 -11.57 -6.71 11.70
CA ALA A 65 -11.00 -6.25 10.45
C ALA A 65 -10.62 -4.77 10.55
N GLY A 66 -9.42 -4.45 10.10
CA GLY A 66 -8.91 -3.09 10.12
C GLY A 66 -8.06 -2.75 8.91
N THR A 67 -7.58 -1.52 8.85
CA THR A 67 -6.62 -1.10 7.84
C THR A 67 -5.20 -1.20 8.37
N GLY A 68 -4.31 -1.77 7.58
CA GLY A 68 -2.88 -1.78 7.86
C GLY A 68 -2.22 -0.41 7.66
N THR A 69 -0.91 -0.35 7.83
CA THR A 69 -0.13 0.90 7.72
C THR A 69 0.38 1.19 6.30
N SER A 70 0.28 0.23 5.38
CA SER A 70 0.69 0.45 3.99
C SER A 70 -0.39 1.18 3.21
N VAL A 71 0.03 2.20 2.48
CA VAL A 71 -0.82 3.07 1.65
C VAL A 71 -0.38 2.97 0.20
N ALA A 72 -1.34 2.88 -0.71
CA ALA A 72 -1.12 3.05 -2.14
C ALA A 72 -1.82 4.31 -2.62
N ALA A 73 -1.08 5.15 -3.35
CA ALA A 73 -1.56 6.38 -3.95
C ALA A 73 -1.26 6.37 -5.45
N LYS A 74 -2.32 6.46 -6.27
CA LYS A 74 -2.21 6.63 -7.71
C LYS A 74 -1.89 8.08 -8.04
N VAL A 75 -0.91 8.32 -8.89
CA VAL A 75 -0.61 9.64 -9.45
C VAL A 75 -1.24 9.78 -10.84
N THR A 76 -1.00 8.81 -11.72
CA THR A 76 -1.54 8.80 -13.09
C THR A 76 -1.48 7.39 -13.68
N ASP A 77 -2.35 7.10 -14.65
CA ASP A 77 -2.35 5.88 -15.45
C ASP A 77 -1.59 6.04 -16.79
N ASN A 78 -1.19 7.27 -17.12
CA ASN A 78 -0.51 7.55 -18.36
C ASN A 78 0.99 7.30 -18.25
N ARG A 79 1.64 7.06 -19.41
CA ARG A 79 3.08 7.04 -19.47
C ARG A 79 3.63 8.39 -19.03
N VAL A 80 4.51 8.38 -18.02
CA VAL A 80 5.14 9.58 -17.48
C VAL A 80 6.61 9.35 -17.15
N ARG A 81 7.34 10.43 -17.00
CA ARG A 81 8.72 10.44 -16.51
C ARG A 81 8.77 11.13 -15.14
N LEU A 82 9.12 10.39 -14.09
CA LEU A 82 9.34 10.95 -12.76
C LEU A 82 10.67 11.72 -12.77
N ARG A 83 10.61 13.02 -12.49
CA ARG A 83 11.76 13.94 -12.51
C ARG A 83 12.27 14.27 -11.13
N GLY A 84 11.42 14.25 -10.14
CA GLY A 84 11.79 14.58 -8.77
C GLY A 84 10.79 14.06 -7.77
N LEU A 85 11.23 13.95 -6.54
CA LEU A 85 10.43 13.58 -5.40
C LEU A 85 10.82 14.48 -4.22
N GLN A 86 9.82 14.96 -3.51
CA GLN A 86 9.97 15.59 -2.21
C GLN A 86 9.13 14.82 -1.22
N TYR A 87 9.67 14.48 -0.07
CA TYR A 87 8.85 13.95 1.01
C TYR A 87 9.15 14.67 2.32
N ALA A 88 8.14 14.82 3.16
CA ALA A 88 8.30 15.17 4.56
C ALA A 88 8.17 13.91 5.40
N GLY A 89 9.23 13.57 6.10
CA GLY A 89 9.31 12.40 6.95
C GLY A 89 8.68 12.62 8.31
N ASN A 90 8.55 11.53 9.05
CA ASN A 90 8.19 11.49 10.46
C ASN A 90 9.34 10.79 11.23
N SER A 91 9.30 10.82 12.56
CA SER A 91 10.25 10.09 13.44
C SER A 91 10.19 8.56 13.28
N THR A 92 9.25 8.04 12.50
CA THR A 92 9.14 6.61 12.16
C THR A 92 9.68 6.39 10.74
N GLY A 93 10.73 5.59 10.60
CA GLY A 93 11.29 5.21 9.31
C GLY A 93 10.34 4.30 8.52
N GLY A 94 10.48 4.32 7.20
CA GLY A 94 9.70 3.46 6.30
C GLY A 94 10.26 3.49 4.89
N VAL A 95 9.56 2.82 3.99
CA VAL A 95 9.95 2.70 2.59
C VAL A 95 8.92 3.40 1.73
N ILE A 96 9.39 4.11 0.71
CA ILE A 96 8.59 4.69 -0.37
C ILE A 96 9.01 3.99 -1.66
N GLU A 97 8.05 3.39 -2.35
CA GLU A 97 8.24 2.72 -3.62
C GLU A 97 7.42 3.41 -4.70
N ALA A 98 8.07 3.73 -5.83
CA ALA A 98 7.38 4.16 -7.04
C ALA A 98 7.25 2.95 -7.97
N ARG A 99 6.02 2.56 -8.24
CA ARG A 99 5.65 1.35 -8.97
C ARG A 99 5.00 1.70 -10.31
N ASN A 100 5.24 0.86 -11.30
CA ASN A 100 4.67 1.01 -12.64
C ASN A 100 3.35 0.25 -12.75
N SER A 101 2.35 0.85 -13.37
CA SER A 101 1.08 0.22 -13.74
C SER A 101 0.05 0.04 -12.62
N SER A 102 0.45 -0.26 -11.39
CA SER A 102 -0.46 -0.46 -10.25
C SER A 102 0.30 -0.43 -8.92
N ALA A 103 -0.42 -0.42 -7.80
CA ALA A 103 0.14 -0.54 -6.45
C ALA A 103 0.88 -1.87 -6.21
N THR A 104 0.57 -2.91 -6.96
CA THR A 104 1.26 -4.21 -6.93
C THR A 104 2.21 -4.43 -8.10
N GLY A 105 2.38 -3.42 -8.96
CA GLY A 105 3.24 -3.46 -10.14
C GLY A 105 4.74 -3.44 -9.82
N SER A 106 5.56 -3.49 -10.86
CA SER A 106 7.02 -3.50 -10.72
C SER A 106 7.54 -2.24 -10.04
N VAL A 107 8.40 -2.40 -9.05
CA VAL A 107 9.11 -1.29 -8.40
C VAL A 107 10.20 -0.79 -9.33
N LEU A 108 10.11 0.47 -9.76
CA LEU A 108 11.12 1.12 -10.59
C LEU A 108 12.01 2.08 -9.78
N TYR A 109 11.52 2.56 -8.66
CA TYR A 109 12.28 3.38 -7.73
C TYR A 109 11.89 3.06 -6.30
N LYS A 110 12.89 2.97 -5.42
CA LYS A 110 12.71 2.69 -4.00
C LYS A 110 13.60 3.64 -3.20
N PHE A 111 13.01 4.18 -2.14
CA PHE A 111 13.68 5.09 -1.23
C PHE A 111 13.35 4.69 0.22
N ASP A 112 14.37 4.64 1.06
CA ASP A 112 14.21 4.45 2.50
C ASP A 112 14.11 5.84 3.16
N SER A 113 12.99 6.10 3.83
CA SER A 113 12.71 7.42 4.39
C SER A 113 13.50 7.74 5.66
N GLY A 114 14.19 6.76 6.25
CA GLY A 114 14.83 6.98 7.55
C GLY A 114 13.82 7.38 8.65
N ALA A 115 14.28 7.42 9.89
CA ALA A 115 13.47 7.81 11.05
C ALA A 115 13.74 9.28 11.44
N VAL A 116 13.55 10.20 10.49
CA VAL A 116 13.87 11.64 10.68
C VAL A 116 12.68 12.48 10.24
N ALA A 117 12.24 13.39 11.13
CA ALA A 117 11.18 14.34 10.85
C ALA A 117 11.73 15.55 10.09
N GLU A 118 12.07 15.36 8.83
CA GLU A 118 12.62 16.40 7.95
C GLU A 118 12.05 16.31 6.53
N VAL A 119 12.29 17.36 5.76
CA VAL A 119 11.98 17.39 4.32
C VAL A 119 13.20 16.90 3.56
N VAL A 120 13.03 15.89 2.73
CA VAL A 120 14.09 15.26 1.94
C VAL A 120 13.73 15.29 0.46
N TYR A 121 14.77 15.46 -0.35
CA TYR A 121 14.73 15.41 -1.81
C TYR A 121 15.55 14.22 -2.29
N PRO A 122 14.96 13.03 -2.43
CA PRO A 122 15.69 11.87 -2.90
C PRO A 122 16.25 12.08 -4.31
N THR A 123 17.47 11.60 -4.54
CA THR A 123 18.10 11.72 -5.85
C THR A 123 17.40 10.85 -6.87
N ILE A 124 16.95 11.46 -7.96
CA ILE A 124 16.47 10.77 -9.16
C ILE A 124 17.48 11.04 -10.27
N PRO A 125 17.81 10.05 -11.13
CA PRO A 125 18.74 10.27 -12.26
C PRO A 125 18.31 11.47 -13.13
N ASP A 126 19.26 12.20 -13.69
CA ASP A 126 19.01 13.44 -14.44
C ASP A 126 17.98 13.31 -15.56
N ASP A 127 17.98 12.17 -16.25
CA ASP A 127 16.98 11.87 -17.27
C ASP A 127 15.61 11.45 -16.72
N GLY A 128 15.51 11.29 -15.40
CA GLY A 128 14.30 10.79 -14.74
C GLY A 128 14.05 9.32 -14.97
N ILE A 129 12.99 8.81 -14.35
CA ILE A 129 12.59 7.40 -14.44
C ILE A 129 11.29 7.29 -15.22
N VAL A 130 11.28 6.50 -16.30
CA VAL A 130 10.10 6.32 -17.15
C VAL A 130 9.19 5.23 -16.59
N PHE A 131 7.94 5.61 -16.34
CA PHE A 131 6.83 4.73 -16.00
C PHE A 131 5.95 4.58 -17.24
N SER A 132 5.93 3.39 -17.83
CA SER A 132 5.27 3.16 -19.13
C SER A 132 3.74 3.10 -19.05
N ALA A 133 3.19 2.78 -17.87
CA ALA A 133 1.77 2.56 -17.64
C ALA A 133 1.29 3.22 -16.33
N GLY A 134 1.81 4.41 -16.04
CA GLY A 134 1.44 5.17 -14.85
C GLY A 134 2.36 4.97 -13.66
N VAL A 135 2.31 5.90 -12.72
CA VAL A 135 3.08 5.88 -11.47
C VAL A 135 2.16 5.78 -10.26
N TYR A 136 2.51 4.85 -9.39
CA TYR A 136 1.84 4.56 -8.12
C TYR A 136 2.86 4.59 -7.00
N PHE A 137 2.58 5.32 -5.94
CA PHE A 137 3.42 5.30 -4.74
C PHE A 137 2.84 4.36 -3.71
N VAL A 138 3.69 3.47 -3.19
CA VAL A 138 3.40 2.62 -2.03
C VAL A 138 4.34 3.01 -0.91
N TYR A 139 3.78 3.31 0.26
CA TYR A 139 4.56 3.77 1.41
C TYR A 139 3.89 3.42 2.74
N THR A 140 4.67 3.47 3.82
CA THR A 140 4.16 3.31 5.19
C THR A 140 3.61 4.65 5.68
N GLN A 141 2.32 4.71 5.99
CA GLN A 141 1.63 5.94 6.40
C GLN A 141 2.28 6.62 7.61
N THR A 142 2.75 5.86 8.58
CA THR A 142 3.37 6.39 9.79
C THR A 142 4.75 7.00 9.55
N ALA A 143 5.37 6.73 8.40
CA ALA A 143 6.69 7.24 8.04
C ALA A 143 6.64 8.54 7.21
N VAL A 144 5.50 8.84 6.57
CA VAL A 144 5.37 9.92 5.60
C VAL A 144 4.26 10.89 6.03
N VAL A 145 4.61 12.16 6.20
CA VAL A 145 3.66 13.26 6.44
C VAL A 145 3.10 13.81 5.14
N SER A 146 3.96 14.02 4.15
CA SER A 146 3.57 14.42 2.81
C SER A 146 4.54 13.89 1.75
N LEU A 147 4.01 13.68 0.54
CA LEU A 147 4.77 13.22 -0.62
C LEU A 147 4.35 14.05 -1.83
N THR A 148 5.33 14.67 -2.50
CA THR A 148 5.11 15.43 -3.73
C THR A 148 5.98 14.86 -4.83
N ALA A 149 5.37 14.49 -5.97
CA ALA A 149 6.06 13.99 -7.14
C ALA A 149 6.06 15.04 -8.25
N PHE A 150 7.23 15.24 -8.87
CA PHE A 150 7.42 16.09 -10.03
C PHE A 150 7.59 15.19 -11.26
N TYR A 151 6.71 15.32 -12.24
CA TYR A 151 6.72 14.46 -13.43
C TYR A 151 6.34 15.22 -14.69
N GLU A 152 6.69 14.64 -15.83
CA GLU A 152 6.30 15.10 -17.16
C GLU A 152 5.67 13.94 -17.94
N GLY A 153 4.67 14.24 -18.78
CA GLY A 153 3.95 13.29 -19.65
C GLY A 153 4.33 13.41 -21.10
#